data_8b1780762d275cc9886837546e31e922
#
_entry.id   8b1780762d275cc9886837546e31e922
#
_cell.length_a   1.000
_cell.length_b   1.000
_cell.length_c   1.000
_cell.angle_alpha   90.00
_cell.angle_beta   90.00
_cell.angle_gamma   90.00
#
_symmetry.space_group_name_H-M   'P 1'
#
loop_
_entity.id
_entity.type
_entity.pdbx_description
1 polymer ?
#
loop_
_entity_poly.entity_id
_entity_poly.type
_entity_poly.pdbx_seq_one_letter_code
_entity_poly.pdbx_strand_id
1 'polypeptide(L)'
;ALPIFKARTTAINANLPVIPGTDGPIESFEAAEQFANEAGYPLMIKATSGGGGKGMRIVRESSELEDAFHRAKSEAEKSFGNSEVYIERYIDNPKHIEVQVIGDEFGNIIHLYERDCSVQRRHQKVVEVAPSVGLSNKLRERICDAAIQLMKNIKYVNAGTVEFLVSGDEFFFIEVNPRVQVEHTITEMITGIDIVKTQILVANGESLFGDKISMPQQNEIQTLGYAIQCRITTEDPTN
;
A
#
# COMPACT_ATOMS: atom_id res chain seq x y z
N ALA A 1 -8.99 -2.19 -9.02
CA ALA A 1 -8.62 -1.67 -7.69
C ALA A 1 -9.79 -0.85 -7.15
N LEU A 2 -9.98 -0.83 -5.82
CA LEU A 2 -10.93 0.07 -5.18
C LEU A 2 -10.34 1.50 -5.19
N PRO A 3 -11.18 2.54 -5.29
CA PRO A 3 -10.75 3.91 -4.98
C PRO A 3 -10.09 3.97 -3.60
N ILE A 4 -9.09 4.83 -3.43
CA ILE A 4 -8.22 4.84 -2.23
C ILE A 4 -9.04 5.04 -0.93
N PHE A 5 -10.07 5.88 -0.97
CA PHE A 5 -10.93 6.11 0.19
C PHE A 5 -11.74 4.86 0.56
N LYS A 6 -12.26 4.13 -0.43
CA LYS A 6 -12.98 2.86 -0.18
C LYS A 6 -12.05 1.77 0.36
N ALA A 7 -10.81 1.71 -0.13
CA ALA A 7 -9.80 0.81 0.41
C ALA A 7 -9.47 1.13 1.88
N ARG A 8 -9.35 2.43 2.23
CA ARG A 8 -9.17 2.90 3.60
C ARG A 8 -10.32 2.45 4.52
N THR A 9 -11.58 2.66 4.10
CA THR A 9 -12.76 2.22 4.86
C THR A 9 -12.76 0.69 5.07
N THR A 10 -12.38 -0.07 4.03
CA THR A 10 -12.24 -1.53 4.14
C THR A 10 -11.17 -1.93 5.15
N ALA A 11 -10.05 -1.23 5.18
CA ALA A 11 -8.98 -1.48 6.16
C ALA A 11 -9.43 -1.16 7.60
N ILE A 12 -10.13 -0.06 7.82
CA ILE A 12 -10.72 0.29 9.12
C ILE A 12 -11.67 -0.82 9.60
N ASN A 13 -12.56 -1.29 8.73
CA ASN A 13 -13.51 -2.38 9.03
C ASN A 13 -12.81 -3.71 9.32
N ALA A 14 -11.61 -3.89 8.81
CA ALA A 14 -10.73 -5.03 9.10
C ALA A 14 -9.81 -4.78 10.30
N ASN A 15 -10.01 -3.69 11.06
CA ASN A 15 -9.20 -3.26 12.22
C ASN A 15 -7.71 -3.03 11.90
N LEU A 16 -7.38 -2.61 10.67
CA LEU A 16 -6.02 -2.21 10.35
C LEU A 16 -5.78 -0.75 10.76
N PRO A 17 -4.57 -0.43 11.21
CA PRO A 17 -4.20 0.96 11.44
C PRO A 17 -4.16 1.71 10.11
N VAL A 18 -4.83 2.85 10.06
CA VAL A 18 -4.82 3.79 8.93
C VAL A 18 -4.29 5.14 9.42
N ILE A 19 -3.75 5.96 8.50
CA ILE A 19 -3.30 7.29 8.86
C ILE A 19 -4.49 8.08 9.42
N PRO A 20 -4.37 8.71 10.60
CA PRO A 20 -5.43 9.56 11.15
C PRO A 20 -5.90 10.60 10.14
N GLY A 21 -7.18 10.70 9.90
CA GLY A 21 -7.75 11.56 8.87
C GLY A 21 -9.27 11.70 9.03
N THR A 22 -9.89 12.38 8.09
CA THR A 22 -11.35 12.58 8.09
C THR A 22 -12.10 11.26 7.87
N ASP A 23 -13.29 11.16 8.46
CA ASP A 23 -14.14 9.96 8.33
C ASP A 23 -14.83 9.85 6.96
N GLY A 24 -14.85 10.96 6.22
CA GLY A 24 -15.47 11.05 4.91
C GLY A 24 -14.83 12.11 4.03
N PRO A 25 -15.35 12.27 2.81
CA PRO A 25 -15.04 13.42 1.97
C PRO A 25 -15.35 14.72 2.70
N ILE A 26 -14.53 15.74 2.46
CA ILE A 26 -14.75 17.09 2.99
C ILE A 26 -15.54 17.91 1.96
N GLU A 27 -16.70 18.39 2.36
CA GLU A 27 -17.61 19.10 1.48
C GLU A 27 -17.24 20.59 1.34
N SER A 28 -16.80 21.23 2.45
CA SER A 28 -16.52 22.67 2.51
C SER A 28 -15.12 22.98 3.05
N PHE A 29 -14.66 24.21 2.79
CA PHE A 29 -13.39 24.69 3.34
C PHE A 29 -13.43 24.81 4.87
N GLU A 30 -14.55 25.24 5.43
CA GLU A 30 -14.74 25.37 6.88
C GLU A 30 -14.55 24.02 7.59
N ALA A 31 -15.04 22.92 7.00
CA ALA A 31 -14.82 21.58 7.55
C ALA A 31 -13.34 21.16 7.44
N ALA A 32 -12.66 21.56 6.37
CA ALA A 32 -11.22 21.32 6.23
C ALA A 32 -10.41 22.10 7.27
N GLU A 33 -10.76 23.36 7.52
CA GLU A 33 -10.12 24.22 8.52
C GLU A 33 -10.35 23.69 9.95
N GLN A 34 -11.58 23.26 10.25
CA GLN A 34 -11.89 22.64 11.54
C GLN A 34 -11.02 21.41 11.79
N PHE A 35 -10.97 20.49 10.83
CA PHE A 35 -10.13 19.30 10.94
C PHE A 35 -8.64 19.66 11.10
N ALA A 36 -8.16 20.65 10.34
CA ALA A 36 -6.77 21.09 10.41
C ALA A 36 -6.40 21.67 11.76
N ASN A 37 -7.32 22.43 12.39
CA ASN A 37 -7.14 23.00 13.73
C ASN A 37 -7.07 21.92 14.82
N GLU A 38 -7.81 20.82 14.67
CA GLU A 38 -7.81 19.69 15.59
C GLU A 38 -6.59 18.77 15.39
N ALA A 39 -6.27 18.44 14.14
CA ALA A 39 -5.22 17.48 13.79
C ALA A 39 -3.80 18.07 13.80
N GLY A 40 -3.67 19.39 13.58
CA GLY A 40 -2.40 20.09 13.37
C GLY A 40 -1.78 19.82 12.00
N TYR A 41 -0.64 20.47 11.76
CA TYR A 41 0.11 20.34 10.50
C TYR A 41 1.39 19.53 10.71
N PRO A 42 1.98 18.92 9.67
CA PRO A 42 1.55 18.93 8.27
C PRO A 42 0.39 17.96 7.96
N LEU A 43 -0.39 18.27 6.93
CA LEU A 43 -1.53 17.51 6.45
C LEU A 43 -1.35 17.08 4.99
N MET A 44 -2.12 16.07 4.57
CA MET A 44 -2.21 15.61 3.19
C MET A 44 -3.66 15.65 2.72
N ILE A 45 -3.95 16.43 1.68
CA ILE A 45 -5.25 16.40 1.00
C ILE A 45 -5.18 15.38 -0.13
N LYS A 46 -6.18 14.50 -0.23
CA LYS A 46 -6.22 13.43 -1.23
C LYS A 46 -7.58 13.39 -1.93
N ALA A 47 -7.57 13.17 -3.25
CA ALA A 47 -8.78 12.86 -4.00
C ALA A 47 -9.33 11.50 -3.57
N THR A 48 -10.64 11.39 -3.30
CA THR A 48 -11.29 10.12 -2.90
C THR A 48 -11.20 9.05 -3.99
N SER A 49 -11.23 9.46 -5.24
CA SER A 49 -11.10 8.62 -6.44
C SER A 49 -9.64 8.46 -6.90
N GLY A 50 -8.68 9.06 -6.19
CA GLY A 50 -7.25 9.01 -6.51
C GLY A 50 -6.61 7.65 -6.23
N GLY A 51 -5.35 7.51 -6.63
CA GLY A 51 -4.51 6.33 -6.40
C GLY A 51 -3.15 6.50 -7.06
N GLY A 52 -2.15 5.71 -6.62
CA GLY A 52 -0.81 5.74 -7.18
C GLY A 52 -0.12 7.10 -7.12
N GLY A 53 -0.39 7.89 -6.08
CA GLY A 53 0.25 9.20 -5.86
C GLY A 53 -0.36 10.38 -6.62
N LYS A 54 -1.44 10.17 -7.39
CA LYS A 54 -2.14 11.26 -8.11
C LYS A 54 -3.24 11.88 -7.24
N GLY A 55 -3.41 13.20 -7.37
CA GLY A 55 -4.44 13.95 -6.63
C GLY A 55 -4.11 14.12 -5.14
N MET A 56 -2.82 14.23 -4.79
CA MET A 56 -2.34 14.44 -3.42
C MET A 56 -1.63 15.78 -3.29
N ARG A 57 -1.91 16.50 -2.18
CA ARG A 57 -1.25 17.77 -1.85
C ARG A 57 -0.86 17.82 -0.38
N ILE A 58 0.39 18.14 -0.12
CA ILE A 58 0.88 18.40 1.23
C ILE A 58 0.55 19.84 1.60
N VAL A 59 0.08 20.03 2.83
CA VAL A 59 -0.19 21.33 3.46
C VAL A 59 0.67 21.41 4.70
N ARG A 60 1.62 22.31 4.75
CA ARG A 60 2.59 22.39 5.84
C ARG A 60 2.18 23.37 6.93
N GLU A 61 1.41 24.37 6.56
CA GLU A 61 0.92 25.41 7.48
C GLU A 61 -0.48 25.91 7.08
N SER A 62 -1.14 26.60 8.00
CA SER A 62 -2.52 27.07 7.81
C SER A 62 -2.70 28.01 6.62
N SER A 63 -1.70 28.83 6.31
CA SER A 63 -1.71 29.77 5.18
C SER A 63 -1.82 29.09 3.82
N GLU A 64 -1.45 27.81 3.72
CA GLU A 64 -1.49 27.04 2.48
C GLU A 64 -2.82 26.28 2.27
N LEU A 65 -3.63 26.12 3.34
CA LEU A 65 -4.74 25.17 3.36
C LEU A 65 -5.82 25.51 2.31
N GLU A 66 -6.24 26.77 2.22
CA GLU A 66 -7.33 27.20 1.33
C GLU A 66 -6.97 26.96 -0.15
N ASP A 67 -5.79 27.45 -0.56
CA ASP A 67 -5.33 27.28 -1.93
C ASP A 67 -5.12 25.77 -2.27
N ALA A 68 -4.52 25.01 -1.37
CA ALA A 68 -4.31 23.57 -1.55
C ALA A 68 -5.64 22.82 -1.65
N PHE A 69 -6.64 23.16 -0.84
CA PHE A 69 -7.97 22.56 -0.87
C PHE A 69 -8.67 22.77 -2.20
N HIS A 70 -8.74 24.02 -2.67
CA HIS A 70 -9.38 24.34 -3.94
C HIS A 70 -8.67 23.73 -5.14
N ARG A 71 -7.33 23.73 -5.15
CA ARG A 71 -6.54 23.06 -6.20
C ARG A 71 -6.73 21.56 -6.19
N ALA A 72 -6.75 20.92 -5.01
CA ALA A 72 -6.97 19.48 -4.92
C ALA A 72 -8.32 19.07 -5.48
N LYS A 73 -9.39 19.82 -5.15
CA LYS A 73 -10.75 19.59 -5.72
C LYS A 73 -10.77 19.78 -7.24
N SER A 74 -10.15 20.84 -7.75
CA SER A 74 -10.09 21.10 -9.20
C SER A 74 -9.32 20.03 -9.97
N GLU A 75 -8.19 19.54 -9.40
CA GLU A 75 -7.42 18.46 -10.00
C GLU A 75 -8.15 17.11 -9.93
N ALA A 76 -8.83 16.83 -8.82
CA ALA A 76 -9.64 15.65 -8.66
C ALA A 76 -10.76 15.59 -9.72
N GLU A 77 -11.47 16.69 -9.92
CA GLU A 77 -12.49 16.80 -10.96
C GLU A 77 -11.94 16.56 -12.36
N LYS A 78 -10.82 17.22 -12.70
CA LYS A 78 -10.20 17.07 -14.03
C LYS A 78 -9.64 15.67 -14.29
N SER A 79 -9.09 15.02 -13.27
CA SER A 79 -8.38 13.75 -13.42
C SER A 79 -9.29 12.54 -13.26
N PHE A 80 -10.35 12.65 -12.46
CA PHE A 80 -11.18 11.51 -12.05
C PHE A 80 -12.69 11.75 -12.28
N GLY A 81 -13.11 12.96 -12.68
CA GLY A 81 -14.53 13.31 -12.85
C GLY A 81 -15.29 13.38 -11.52
N ASN A 82 -14.57 13.54 -10.40
CA ASN A 82 -15.11 13.65 -9.06
C ASN A 82 -14.23 14.59 -8.24
N SER A 83 -14.79 15.70 -7.74
CA SER A 83 -14.08 16.72 -6.98
C SER A 83 -13.92 16.40 -5.49
N GLU A 84 -14.39 15.25 -5.01
CA GLU A 84 -14.34 14.89 -3.60
C GLU A 84 -12.90 14.69 -3.14
N VAL A 85 -12.58 15.31 -2.01
CA VAL A 85 -11.28 15.18 -1.32
C VAL A 85 -11.49 14.82 0.14
N TYR A 86 -10.49 14.18 0.75
CA TYR A 86 -10.40 13.95 2.19
C TYR A 86 -9.02 14.37 2.71
N ILE A 87 -8.86 14.53 4.01
CA ILE A 87 -7.61 14.98 4.62
C ILE A 87 -7.09 13.93 5.60
N GLU A 88 -5.77 13.73 5.59
CA GLU A 88 -5.04 12.88 6.53
C GLU A 88 -3.85 13.65 7.12
N ARG A 89 -3.35 13.19 8.28
CA ARG A 89 -2.04 13.62 8.76
C ARG A 89 -0.98 13.24 7.73
N TYR A 90 -0.03 14.15 7.52
CA TYR A 90 1.15 13.82 6.73
C TYR A 90 2.18 13.10 7.59
N ILE A 91 2.72 12.00 7.11
CA ILE A 91 3.79 11.26 7.78
C ILE A 91 5.11 11.64 7.12
N ASP A 92 6.01 12.24 7.89
CA ASP A 92 7.32 12.65 7.39
C ASP A 92 8.26 11.46 7.22
N ASN A 93 8.92 11.40 6.08
CA ASN A 93 9.96 10.42 5.75
C ASN A 93 9.62 8.96 6.14
N PRO A 94 8.42 8.47 5.84
CA PRO A 94 8.07 7.10 6.16
C PRO A 94 8.81 6.12 5.25
N LYS A 95 9.03 4.90 5.74
CA LYS A 95 9.34 3.79 4.85
C LYS A 95 8.07 3.36 4.12
N HIS A 96 8.20 3.01 2.85
CA HIS A 96 7.17 2.38 2.06
C HIS A 96 7.39 0.87 2.05
N ILE A 97 6.63 0.16 2.84
CA ILE A 97 6.73 -1.29 3.03
C ILE A 97 5.50 -1.95 2.42
N GLU A 98 5.73 -3.02 1.69
CA GLU A 98 4.64 -3.77 1.06
C GLU A 98 4.78 -5.26 1.34
N VAL A 99 3.65 -5.92 1.60
CA VAL A 99 3.59 -7.35 1.89
C VAL A 99 3.04 -8.10 0.68
N GLN A 100 3.82 -9.05 0.16
CA GLN A 100 3.35 -9.95 -0.87
C GLN A 100 2.40 -10.98 -0.27
N VAL A 101 1.22 -11.10 -0.83
CA VAL A 101 0.22 -12.09 -0.43
C VAL A 101 -0.20 -12.93 -1.63
N ILE A 102 -0.67 -14.13 -1.34
CA ILE A 102 -1.29 -15.00 -2.31
C ILE A 102 -2.41 -15.80 -1.63
N GLY A 103 -3.57 -15.88 -2.28
CA GLY A 103 -4.73 -16.61 -1.78
C GLY A 103 -5.31 -17.55 -2.83
N ASP A 104 -6.04 -18.58 -2.41
CA ASP A 104 -6.79 -19.48 -3.28
C ASP A 104 -8.31 -19.37 -3.06
N GLU A 105 -9.09 -20.07 -3.87
CA GLU A 105 -10.55 -20.10 -3.78
C GLU A 105 -11.06 -20.92 -2.59
N PHE A 106 -10.18 -21.64 -1.89
CA PHE A 106 -10.51 -22.46 -0.72
C PHE A 106 -10.37 -21.68 0.59
N GLY A 107 -9.99 -20.40 0.51
CA GLY A 107 -9.83 -19.51 1.67
C GLY A 107 -8.45 -19.58 2.32
N ASN A 108 -7.50 -20.29 1.72
CA ASN A 108 -6.12 -20.26 2.15
C ASN A 108 -5.48 -18.94 1.69
N ILE A 109 -4.82 -18.24 2.60
CA ILE A 109 -4.09 -17.00 2.31
C ILE A 109 -2.78 -17.04 3.09
N ILE A 110 -1.69 -16.78 2.39
CA ILE A 110 -0.33 -16.69 2.96
C ILE A 110 0.33 -15.39 2.57
N HIS A 111 1.34 -14.97 3.33
CA HIS A 111 2.25 -13.92 2.94
C HIS A 111 3.63 -14.48 2.59
N LEU A 112 4.33 -13.80 1.70
CA LEU A 112 5.70 -14.10 1.28
C LEU A 112 6.66 -13.01 1.74
N TYR A 113 6.46 -12.51 2.95
CA TYR A 113 7.19 -11.40 3.56
C TYR A 113 7.03 -10.07 2.83
N GLU A 114 7.81 -9.11 3.28
CA GLU A 114 7.73 -7.73 2.84
C GLU A 114 8.90 -7.34 1.94
N ARG A 115 8.67 -6.26 1.20
CA ARG A 115 9.65 -5.49 0.44
C ARG A 115 9.70 -4.06 0.94
N ASP A 116 10.88 -3.46 0.93
CA ASP A 116 11.09 -2.04 1.16
C ASP A 116 11.18 -1.33 -0.20
N CYS A 117 10.21 -0.47 -0.47
CA CYS A 117 10.08 0.29 -1.71
C CYS A 117 10.21 1.80 -1.46
N SER A 118 10.96 2.20 -0.43
CA SER A 118 11.08 3.59 -0.01
C SER A 118 11.86 4.46 -1.00
N VAL A 119 12.74 3.87 -1.81
CA VAL A 119 13.50 4.61 -2.82
C VAL A 119 12.63 4.85 -4.05
N GLN A 120 12.09 6.04 -4.14
CA GLN A 120 11.14 6.45 -5.17
C GLN A 120 11.55 7.76 -5.84
N ARG A 121 11.16 7.92 -7.11
CA ARG A 121 11.24 9.18 -7.85
C ARG A 121 9.83 9.59 -8.28
N ARG A 122 9.34 10.72 -7.81
CA ARG A 122 7.97 11.22 -8.11
C ARG A 122 6.89 10.16 -7.84
N HIS A 123 6.96 9.50 -6.69
CA HIS A 123 6.07 8.41 -6.26
C HIS A 123 6.17 7.12 -7.10
N GLN A 124 7.18 6.99 -7.95
CA GLN A 124 7.47 5.77 -8.68
C GLN A 124 8.61 5.02 -7.99
N LYS A 125 8.40 3.75 -7.67
CA LYS A 125 9.42 2.86 -7.09
C LYS A 125 10.60 2.75 -8.08
N VAL A 126 11.83 2.86 -7.59
CA VAL A 126 13.08 2.83 -8.40
C VAL A 126 14.02 1.75 -7.91
N VAL A 127 14.13 1.59 -6.59
CA VAL A 127 14.91 0.52 -5.97
C VAL A 127 14.04 -0.16 -4.92
N GLU A 128 13.94 -1.47 -5.01
CA GLU A 128 13.22 -2.31 -4.07
C GLU A 128 14.18 -3.31 -3.41
N VAL A 129 13.99 -3.56 -2.13
CA VAL A 129 14.83 -4.47 -1.32
C VAL A 129 13.94 -5.46 -0.57
N ALA A 130 14.30 -6.74 -0.57
CA ALA A 130 13.63 -7.78 0.20
C ALA A 130 14.65 -8.68 0.94
N PRO A 131 14.39 -9.04 2.20
CA PRO A 131 13.43 -8.39 3.10
C PRO A 131 13.86 -6.97 3.46
N SER A 132 12.96 -6.16 4.04
CA SER A 132 13.29 -4.78 4.46
C SER A 132 14.41 -4.75 5.50
N VAL A 133 15.40 -3.90 5.25
CA VAL A 133 16.48 -3.66 6.21
C VAL A 133 16.01 -2.69 7.30
N GLY A 134 16.28 -3.04 8.56
CA GLY A 134 15.98 -2.18 9.70
C GLY A 134 14.54 -2.28 10.25
N LEU A 135 13.70 -3.17 9.75
CA LEU A 135 12.48 -3.58 10.44
C LEU A 135 12.82 -4.57 11.56
N SER A 136 12.31 -4.33 12.77
CA SER A 136 12.36 -5.34 13.83
C SER A 136 11.48 -6.54 13.46
N ASN A 137 11.86 -7.74 13.92
CA ASN A 137 11.04 -8.94 13.67
C ASN A 137 9.60 -8.78 14.16
N LYS A 138 9.42 -8.17 15.34
CA LYS A 138 8.10 -7.88 15.90
C LYS A 138 7.25 -6.96 15.01
N LEU A 139 7.85 -5.93 14.41
CA LEU A 139 7.14 -5.03 13.52
C LEU A 139 6.82 -5.72 12.19
N ARG A 140 7.75 -6.52 11.66
CA ARG A 140 7.54 -7.35 10.46
C ARG A 140 6.35 -8.29 10.64
N GLU A 141 6.31 -9.04 11.73
CA GLU A 141 5.20 -9.94 12.05
C GLU A 141 3.87 -9.19 12.08
N ARG A 142 3.79 -8.06 12.80
CA ARG A 142 2.57 -7.25 12.87
C ARG A 142 2.09 -6.75 11.51
N ILE A 143 3.01 -6.33 10.63
CA ILE A 143 2.69 -5.84 9.28
C ILE A 143 2.20 -7.01 8.40
N CYS A 144 2.87 -8.14 8.44
CA CYS A 144 2.46 -9.34 7.70
C CYS A 144 1.10 -9.86 8.17
N ASP A 145 0.88 -9.92 9.48
CA ASP A 145 -0.41 -10.34 10.07
C ASP A 145 -1.55 -9.39 9.67
N ALA A 146 -1.30 -8.08 9.68
CA ALA A 146 -2.27 -7.10 9.22
C ALA A 146 -2.64 -7.30 7.75
N ALA A 147 -1.65 -7.58 6.89
CA ALA A 147 -1.91 -7.88 5.49
C ALA A 147 -2.79 -9.15 5.34
N ILE A 148 -2.47 -10.23 6.04
CA ILE A 148 -3.29 -11.46 6.05
C ILE A 148 -4.70 -11.20 6.56
N GLN A 149 -4.84 -10.43 7.65
CA GLN A 149 -6.14 -10.08 8.23
C GLN A 149 -7.03 -9.34 7.21
N LEU A 150 -6.48 -8.33 6.53
CA LEU A 150 -7.20 -7.61 5.49
C LEU A 150 -7.64 -8.54 4.36
N MET A 151 -6.70 -9.36 3.85
CA MET A 151 -6.97 -10.23 2.71
C MET A 151 -7.99 -11.33 3.03
N LYS A 152 -7.98 -11.87 4.25
CA LYS A 152 -9.01 -12.80 4.74
C LYS A 152 -10.39 -12.13 4.84
N ASN A 153 -10.43 -10.89 5.34
CA ASN A 153 -11.68 -10.13 5.47
C ASN A 153 -12.38 -9.92 4.13
N ILE A 154 -11.61 -9.64 3.07
CA ILE A 154 -12.15 -9.43 1.72
C ILE A 154 -12.21 -10.71 0.87
N LYS A 155 -11.85 -11.88 1.45
CA LYS A 155 -11.78 -13.17 0.75
C LYS A 155 -10.96 -13.09 -0.54
N TYR A 156 -9.77 -12.53 -0.41
CA TYR A 156 -8.90 -12.27 -1.57
C TYR A 156 -8.42 -13.58 -2.21
N VAL A 157 -8.42 -13.60 -3.53
CA VAL A 157 -7.92 -14.73 -4.33
C VAL A 157 -6.83 -14.24 -5.29
N ASN A 158 -5.83 -15.05 -5.48
CA ASN A 158 -4.67 -14.84 -6.36
C ASN A 158 -3.56 -13.97 -5.73
N ALA A 159 -2.57 -13.55 -6.53
CA ALA A 159 -1.45 -12.75 -6.07
C ALA A 159 -1.84 -11.27 -5.89
N GLY A 160 -1.41 -10.68 -4.80
CA GLY A 160 -1.63 -9.27 -4.50
C GLY A 160 -0.59 -8.73 -3.53
N THR A 161 -0.61 -7.44 -3.32
CA THR A 161 0.31 -6.75 -2.43
C THR A 161 -0.44 -5.74 -1.58
N VAL A 162 -0.17 -5.74 -0.27
CA VAL A 162 -0.71 -4.77 0.68
C VAL A 162 0.38 -3.78 1.03
N GLU A 163 0.14 -2.50 0.83
CA GLU A 163 1.12 -1.43 1.03
C GLU A 163 0.87 -0.67 2.33
N PHE A 164 1.98 -0.34 3.01
CA PHE A 164 1.98 0.37 4.29
C PHE A 164 3.02 1.49 4.30
N LEU A 165 2.71 2.60 5.00
CA LEU A 165 3.74 3.52 5.48
C LEU A 165 4.18 3.10 6.88
N VAL A 166 5.49 3.12 7.12
CA VAL A 166 6.08 2.77 8.42
C VAL A 166 6.89 3.96 8.94
N SER A 167 6.61 4.37 10.17
CA SER A 167 7.32 5.44 10.85
C SER A 167 7.62 5.02 12.29
N GLY A 168 8.89 4.81 12.62
CA GLY A 168 9.29 4.21 13.89
C GLY A 168 8.70 2.80 14.05
N ASP A 169 7.96 2.57 15.13
CA ASP A 169 7.26 1.31 15.44
C ASP A 169 5.78 1.29 15.01
N GLU A 170 5.33 2.36 14.33
CA GLU A 170 3.98 2.47 13.80
C GLU A 170 3.94 2.14 12.32
N PHE A 171 2.83 1.58 11.88
CA PHE A 171 2.57 1.35 10.46
C PHE A 171 1.11 1.68 10.14
N PHE A 172 0.88 2.12 8.91
CA PHE A 172 -0.43 2.56 8.43
C PHE A 172 -0.70 1.98 7.06
N PHE A 173 -1.86 1.38 6.88
CA PHE A 173 -2.32 0.91 5.58
C PHE A 173 -2.45 2.07 4.58
N ILE A 174 -2.03 1.82 3.33
CA ILE A 174 -2.19 2.77 2.23
C ILE A 174 -3.17 2.22 1.19
N GLU A 175 -2.80 1.11 0.54
CA GLU A 175 -3.58 0.55 -0.56
C GLU A 175 -3.31 -0.95 -0.78
N VAL A 176 -4.11 -1.55 -1.66
CA VAL A 176 -3.90 -2.91 -2.16
C VAL A 176 -3.69 -2.86 -3.66
N ASN A 177 -2.63 -3.49 -4.14
CA ASN A 177 -2.44 -3.78 -5.55
C ASN A 177 -2.93 -5.21 -5.84
N PRO A 178 -4.13 -5.41 -6.43
CA PRO A 178 -4.72 -6.72 -6.64
C PRO A 178 -4.16 -7.38 -7.92
N ARG A 179 -2.87 -7.48 -8.00
CA ARG A 179 -2.11 -8.03 -9.14
C ARG A 179 -0.68 -8.34 -8.74
N VAL A 180 0.02 -9.09 -9.58
CA VAL A 180 1.49 -9.17 -9.51
C VAL A 180 2.10 -7.80 -9.83
N GLN A 181 3.18 -7.45 -9.16
CA GLN A 181 3.93 -6.20 -9.37
C GLN A 181 5.30 -6.48 -9.99
N VAL A 182 5.95 -5.46 -10.53
CA VAL A 182 7.29 -5.57 -11.17
C VAL A 182 8.30 -6.14 -10.18
N GLU A 183 8.22 -5.73 -8.92
CA GLU A 183 9.12 -6.07 -7.81
C GLU A 183 8.89 -7.46 -7.21
N HIS A 184 7.97 -8.28 -7.74
CA HIS A 184 7.73 -9.65 -7.24
C HIS A 184 8.99 -10.51 -7.27
N THR A 185 9.88 -10.29 -8.21
CA THR A 185 11.09 -11.09 -8.42
C THR A 185 12.01 -11.15 -7.22
N ILE A 186 12.14 -10.06 -6.44
CA ILE A 186 12.97 -10.09 -5.23
C ILE A 186 12.36 -10.93 -4.11
N THR A 187 11.03 -11.03 -4.04
CA THR A 187 10.35 -11.97 -3.13
C THR A 187 10.61 -13.41 -3.55
N GLU A 188 10.52 -13.72 -4.85
CA GLU A 188 10.84 -15.06 -5.38
C GLU A 188 12.29 -15.43 -5.07
N MET A 189 13.22 -14.49 -5.22
CA MET A 189 14.65 -14.73 -4.94
C MET A 189 14.92 -15.10 -3.48
N ILE A 190 14.26 -14.46 -2.53
CA ILE A 190 14.50 -14.72 -1.09
C ILE A 190 13.68 -15.88 -0.53
N THR A 191 12.54 -16.23 -1.17
CA THR A 191 11.66 -17.31 -0.67
C THR A 191 11.78 -18.61 -1.45
N GLY A 192 12.29 -18.56 -2.68
CA GLY A 192 12.31 -19.69 -3.60
C GLY A 192 10.94 -20.05 -4.17
N ILE A 193 9.91 -19.23 -3.95
CA ILE A 193 8.53 -19.48 -4.38
C ILE A 193 8.26 -18.71 -5.68
N ASP A 194 7.88 -19.42 -6.73
CA ASP A 194 7.48 -18.86 -8.03
C ASP A 194 6.05 -18.32 -7.94
N ILE A 195 5.92 -17.00 -7.80
CA ILE A 195 4.64 -16.30 -7.61
C ILE A 195 3.81 -16.38 -8.90
N VAL A 196 4.44 -16.20 -10.05
CA VAL A 196 3.74 -16.18 -11.35
C VAL A 196 3.18 -17.56 -11.68
N LYS A 197 3.96 -18.61 -11.49
CA LYS A 197 3.49 -20.00 -11.64
C LYS A 197 2.34 -20.30 -10.68
N THR A 198 2.49 -19.93 -9.40
CA THR A 198 1.44 -20.12 -8.39
C THR A 198 0.17 -19.38 -8.77
N GLN A 199 0.27 -18.14 -9.24
CA GLN A 199 -0.85 -17.33 -9.70
C GLN A 199 -1.64 -18.03 -10.83
N ILE A 200 -0.94 -18.63 -11.80
CA ILE A 200 -1.55 -19.35 -12.93
C ILE A 200 -2.27 -20.61 -12.41
N LEU A 201 -1.65 -21.35 -11.51
CA LEU A 201 -2.24 -22.56 -10.95
C LEU A 201 -3.46 -22.25 -10.09
N VAL A 202 -3.42 -21.21 -9.26
CA VAL A 202 -4.59 -20.74 -8.49
C VAL A 202 -5.73 -20.32 -9.43
N ALA A 203 -5.42 -19.60 -10.51
CA ALA A 203 -6.43 -19.22 -11.51
C ALA A 203 -7.03 -20.43 -12.25
N ASN A 204 -6.34 -21.56 -12.26
CA ASN A 204 -6.83 -22.83 -12.77
C ASN A 204 -7.60 -23.65 -11.71
N GLY A 205 -7.90 -23.08 -10.55
CA GLY A 205 -8.67 -23.72 -9.48
C GLY A 205 -7.86 -24.63 -8.54
N GLU A 206 -6.51 -24.54 -8.56
CA GLU A 206 -5.67 -25.35 -7.69
C GLU A 206 -5.57 -24.74 -6.30
N SER A 207 -5.57 -25.60 -5.26
CA SER A 207 -5.32 -25.15 -3.89
C SER A 207 -3.84 -24.87 -3.66
N LEU A 208 -3.53 -23.85 -2.86
CA LEU A 208 -2.14 -23.53 -2.46
C LEU A 208 -1.45 -24.74 -1.84
N PHE A 209 -2.14 -25.51 -1.03
CA PHE A 209 -1.60 -26.68 -0.34
C PHE A 209 -1.86 -28.02 -1.06
N GLY A 210 -2.43 -27.96 -2.28
CA GLY A 210 -2.62 -29.15 -3.11
C GLY A 210 -1.33 -29.58 -3.82
N ASP A 211 -1.32 -30.81 -4.35
CA ASP A 211 -0.14 -31.46 -4.93
C ASP A 211 0.53 -30.68 -6.05
N LYS A 212 -0.23 -29.89 -6.83
CA LYS A 212 0.33 -29.14 -7.97
C LYS A 212 1.09 -27.88 -7.58
N ILE A 213 0.66 -27.20 -6.50
CA ILE A 213 1.33 -26.02 -5.97
C ILE A 213 2.29 -26.43 -4.86
N SER A 214 1.83 -27.29 -3.94
CA SER A 214 2.59 -27.78 -2.79
C SER A 214 3.24 -26.66 -1.99
N MET A 215 2.48 -25.58 -1.74
CA MET A 215 2.95 -24.41 -0.99
C MET A 215 3.31 -24.84 0.44
N PRO A 216 4.47 -24.45 0.98
CA PRO A 216 4.78 -24.66 2.40
C PRO A 216 3.75 -23.96 3.31
N GLN A 217 3.54 -24.47 4.52
CA GLN A 217 2.77 -23.77 5.53
C GLN A 217 3.43 -22.45 5.90
N GLN A 218 2.65 -21.45 6.36
CA GLN A 218 3.17 -20.12 6.64
C GLN A 218 4.40 -20.10 7.55
N ASN A 219 4.43 -20.98 8.55
CA ASN A 219 5.54 -21.11 9.51
C ASN A 219 6.78 -21.83 8.95
N GLU A 220 6.67 -22.43 7.78
CA GLU A 220 7.76 -23.12 7.08
C GLU A 220 8.42 -22.21 6.03
N ILE A 221 7.73 -21.14 5.61
CA ILE A 221 8.27 -20.19 4.65
C ILE A 221 9.34 -19.33 5.34
N GLN A 222 10.55 -19.41 4.83
CA GLN A 222 11.71 -18.66 5.33
C GLN A 222 12.29 -17.77 4.25
N THR A 223 12.93 -16.69 4.66
CA THR A 223 13.70 -15.84 3.77
C THR A 223 15.16 -16.21 3.80
N LEU A 224 15.80 -16.34 2.65
CA LEU A 224 17.20 -16.64 2.51
C LEU A 224 17.95 -15.45 1.88
N GLY A 225 18.81 -14.82 2.66
CA GLY A 225 19.63 -13.69 2.20
C GLY A 225 18.81 -12.42 1.94
N TYR A 226 19.28 -11.62 0.98
CA TYR A 226 18.67 -10.37 0.55
C TYR A 226 18.66 -10.29 -0.97
N ALA A 227 17.65 -9.65 -1.54
CA ALA A 227 17.57 -9.34 -2.96
C ALA A 227 17.29 -7.86 -3.16
N ILE A 228 17.88 -7.28 -4.20
CA ILE A 228 17.68 -5.88 -4.60
C ILE A 228 17.30 -5.85 -6.06
N GLN A 229 16.25 -5.09 -6.38
CA GLN A 229 15.87 -4.77 -7.74
C GLN A 229 16.05 -3.28 -7.99
N CYS A 230 16.59 -2.95 -9.17
CA CYS A 230 16.67 -1.57 -9.65
C CYS A 230 15.90 -1.46 -10.97
N ARG A 231 15.07 -0.43 -11.10
CA ARG A 231 14.41 -0.10 -12.36
C ARG A 231 15.30 0.81 -13.19
N ILE A 232 15.68 0.33 -14.36
CA ILE A 232 16.46 1.10 -15.32
C ILE A 232 15.49 1.60 -16.39
N THR A 233 15.39 2.93 -16.52
CA THR A 233 14.57 3.58 -17.55
C THR A 233 15.46 4.17 -18.63
N THR A 234 14.98 4.17 -19.87
CA THR A 234 15.65 4.78 -21.01
C THR A 234 15.21 6.24 -21.19
N GLU A 235 15.22 6.99 -20.11
CA GLU A 235 14.88 8.41 -20.10
C GLU A 235 16.12 9.27 -20.26
N ASP A 236 15.99 10.41 -20.96
CA ASP A 236 17.00 11.45 -20.95
C ASP A 236 16.86 12.24 -19.65
N PRO A 237 17.87 12.21 -18.73
CA PRO A 237 17.78 12.90 -17.46
C PRO A 237 17.82 14.45 -17.58
N THR A 238 18.09 14.96 -18.77
CA THR A 238 18.22 16.40 -19.06
C THR A 238 16.97 17.02 -19.70
N ASN A 239 15.96 16.22 -20.04
CA ASN A 239 14.70 16.66 -20.63
C ASN A 239 13.49 16.44 -19.72
#